data_a2bccf6fbe098e903a49fcbf61f56568
#
_entry.id   a2bccf6fbe098e903a49fcbf61f56568
#
_cell.length_a   1.000
_cell.length_b   1.000
_cell.length_c   1.000
_cell.angle_alpha   90.00
_cell.angle_beta   90.00
_cell.angle_gamma   90.00
#
_symmetry.space_group_name_H-M   'P 1'
#
loop_
_entity.id
_entity.type
_entity.pdbx_description
1 polymer ?
#
loop_
_entity_poly.entity_id
_entity_poly.type
_entity_poly.pdbx_seq_one_letter_code
_entity_poly.pdbx_strand_id
1 'polypeptide(L)'
;VINHMEPDHTGAVEWLVSQYPSIKIVGNKRTIEMLNGFYGIADNVVLVEDGGELSIGKNRLQFFLTPMVHWPETMMTYIPEKKVIFSGDAFGAFGTLDGGVLDTQILPERYRDEMIRYYSNIVGKFGSPVQTALKKLSGLEINAICSTHGPVWTVPENIADVVNLYDRLSRYDADSGLVIAYGSMYGNTEELAEIIASEAARNGVKSIVMHNVSKSSQSDILRDVFKYKGLIIGSPTYNSKLYPGVESLVSALDNRFLKNRFFGYFGSFSWSDTTARHLGAFAEGMQFEVITEPVIMKQGMLSDVEEKAREMGRVMAHKLTSGAGVVPTIYPTQAINNKK
;
A
#
# COMPACT_ATOMS: atom_id res chain seq x y z
N VAL A 1 -14.93 -14.36 18.62
CA VAL A 1 -15.00 -12.95 18.14
C VAL A 1 -14.62 -12.93 16.68
N ILE A 2 -15.41 -12.25 15.86
CA ILE A 2 -15.12 -12.02 14.44
C ILE A 2 -14.81 -10.54 14.26
N ASN A 3 -13.55 -10.22 13.97
CA ASN A 3 -13.10 -8.87 13.69
C ASN A 3 -13.37 -8.46 12.24
N HIS A 4 -13.38 -9.44 11.31
CA HIS A 4 -13.54 -9.24 9.88
C HIS A 4 -14.21 -10.46 9.24
N MET A 5 -15.09 -10.23 8.26
CA MET A 5 -15.95 -11.24 7.66
C MET A 5 -15.43 -11.81 6.34
N GLU A 6 -14.28 -11.38 5.87
CA GLU A 6 -13.69 -11.94 4.63
C GLU A 6 -13.50 -13.46 4.76
N PRO A 7 -13.82 -14.25 3.70
CA PRO A 7 -13.86 -15.72 3.80
C PRO A 7 -12.55 -16.40 4.18
N ASP A 8 -11.39 -15.76 3.97
CA ASP A 8 -10.10 -16.29 4.43
C ASP A 8 -9.95 -16.26 5.96
N HIS A 9 -10.76 -15.45 6.67
CA HIS A 9 -10.86 -15.43 8.14
C HIS A 9 -12.01 -16.27 8.66
N THR A 10 -13.10 -16.39 7.91
CA THR A 10 -14.36 -16.97 8.40
C THR A 10 -14.72 -18.31 7.77
N GLY A 11 -13.92 -18.82 6.82
CA GLY A 11 -14.21 -20.06 6.11
C GLY A 11 -14.39 -21.32 6.99
N ALA A 12 -13.87 -21.30 8.23
CA ALA A 12 -14.03 -22.40 9.18
C ALA A 12 -15.21 -22.22 10.14
N VAL A 13 -15.99 -21.13 10.08
CA VAL A 13 -17.03 -20.80 11.05
C VAL A 13 -18.16 -21.83 11.04
N GLU A 14 -18.64 -22.27 9.87
CA GLU A 14 -19.68 -23.31 9.78
C GLU A 14 -19.24 -24.60 10.42
N TRP A 15 -18.02 -25.05 10.13
CA TRP A 15 -17.48 -26.25 10.76
C TRP A 15 -17.39 -26.08 12.28
N LEU A 16 -16.90 -24.94 12.76
CA LEU A 16 -16.78 -24.67 14.20
C LEU A 16 -18.13 -24.71 14.92
N VAL A 17 -19.16 -24.08 14.34
CA VAL A 17 -20.53 -24.10 14.88
C VAL A 17 -21.11 -25.52 14.86
N SER A 18 -20.83 -26.30 13.82
CA SER A 18 -21.29 -27.71 13.76
C SER A 18 -20.65 -28.57 14.85
N GLN A 19 -19.39 -28.35 15.19
CA GLN A 19 -18.67 -29.07 16.25
C GLN A 19 -19.07 -28.59 17.67
N TYR A 20 -19.39 -27.31 17.80
CA TYR A 20 -19.72 -26.67 19.08
C TYR A 20 -21.02 -25.87 18.96
N PRO A 21 -22.22 -26.55 18.95
CA PRO A 21 -23.49 -25.87 18.72
C PRO A 21 -23.87 -24.82 19.75
N SER A 22 -23.25 -24.83 20.94
CA SER A 22 -23.45 -23.82 21.99
C SER A 22 -22.47 -22.65 21.94
N ILE A 23 -21.53 -22.63 20.96
CA ILE A 23 -20.58 -21.54 20.84
C ILE A 23 -21.31 -20.22 20.59
N LYS A 24 -20.85 -19.17 21.25
CA LYS A 24 -21.32 -17.80 20.99
C LYS A 24 -20.42 -17.09 20.03
N ILE A 25 -21.00 -16.49 19.00
CA ILE A 25 -20.26 -15.67 18.02
C ILE A 25 -20.44 -14.20 18.40
N VAL A 26 -19.33 -13.51 18.60
CA VAL A 26 -19.31 -12.09 18.98
C VAL A 26 -18.94 -11.25 17.76
N GLY A 27 -19.74 -10.25 17.44
CA GLY A 27 -19.50 -9.34 16.33
C GLY A 27 -20.41 -8.12 16.39
N ASN A 28 -20.13 -7.11 15.58
CA ASN A 28 -21.04 -5.98 15.44
C ASN A 28 -22.24 -6.32 14.54
N LYS A 29 -23.20 -5.40 14.43
CA LYS A 29 -24.42 -5.63 13.65
C LYS A 29 -24.15 -6.07 12.22
N ARG A 30 -23.22 -5.42 11.51
CA ARG A 30 -22.88 -5.76 10.13
C ARG A 30 -22.17 -7.12 10.02
N THR A 31 -21.31 -7.46 10.98
CA THR A 31 -20.70 -8.79 11.09
C THR A 31 -21.80 -9.87 11.14
N ILE A 32 -22.83 -9.67 11.96
CA ILE A 32 -23.92 -10.67 12.10
C ILE A 32 -24.77 -10.72 10.84
N GLU A 33 -25.06 -9.59 10.20
CA GLU A 33 -25.77 -9.56 8.91
C GLU A 33 -25.00 -10.34 7.83
N MET A 34 -23.66 -10.15 7.73
CA MET A 34 -22.81 -10.88 6.79
C MET A 34 -22.67 -12.36 7.15
N LEU A 35 -22.55 -12.69 8.44
CA LEU A 35 -22.50 -14.06 8.92
C LEU A 35 -23.75 -14.85 8.48
N ASN A 36 -24.93 -14.25 8.63
CA ASN A 36 -26.16 -14.83 8.12
C ASN A 36 -26.17 -14.92 6.59
N GLY A 37 -25.68 -13.90 5.89
CA GLY A 37 -25.63 -13.87 4.43
C GLY A 37 -24.69 -14.91 3.81
N PHE A 38 -23.50 -15.09 4.40
CA PHE A 38 -22.52 -16.06 3.91
C PHE A 38 -22.81 -17.51 4.34
N TYR A 39 -23.27 -17.69 5.60
CA TYR A 39 -23.28 -19.00 6.24
C TYR A 39 -24.65 -19.40 6.80
N GLY A 40 -25.69 -18.56 6.69
CA GLY A 40 -27.00 -18.85 7.26
C GLY A 40 -27.04 -18.89 8.79
N ILE A 41 -26.01 -18.38 9.47
CA ILE A 41 -25.88 -18.41 10.93
C ILE A 41 -26.46 -17.12 11.50
N ALA A 42 -27.52 -17.26 12.32
CA ALA A 42 -28.19 -16.14 13.00
C ALA A 42 -28.33 -16.37 14.51
N ASP A 43 -28.14 -17.60 14.97
CA ASP A 43 -28.32 -17.98 16.37
C ASP A 43 -27.00 -17.86 17.15
N ASN A 44 -27.13 -17.81 18.50
CA ASN A 44 -26.02 -17.76 19.43
C ASN A 44 -25.03 -16.57 19.18
N VAL A 45 -25.56 -15.43 18.70
CA VAL A 45 -24.79 -14.24 18.43
C VAL A 45 -24.82 -13.28 19.62
N VAL A 46 -23.68 -12.60 19.86
CA VAL A 46 -23.52 -11.55 20.84
C VAL A 46 -23.14 -10.27 20.09
N LEU A 47 -24.05 -9.30 20.11
CA LEU A 47 -23.81 -7.99 19.48
C LEU A 47 -22.93 -7.13 20.35
N VAL A 48 -21.96 -6.49 19.73
CA VAL A 48 -21.07 -5.49 20.35
C VAL A 48 -21.11 -4.18 19.58
N GLU A 49 -20.87 -3.10 20.30
CA GLU A 49 -20.85 -1.75 19.80
C GLU A 49 -19.45 -1.12 19.99
N ASP A 50 -19.23 0.04 19.38
CA ASP A 50 -17.97 0.80 19.49
C ASP A 50 -17.74 1.19 20.96
N GLY A 51 -16.55 0.84 21.49
CA GLY A 51 -16.21 1.05 22.90
C GLY A 51 -16.86 0.05 23.87
N GLY A 52 -17.68 -0.91 23.36
CA GLY A 52 -18.30 -1.94 24.20
C GLY A 52 -17.27 -2.90 24.81
N GLU A 53 -17.64 -3.54 25.91
CA GLU A 53 -16.81 -4.50 26.63
C GLU A 53 -17.53 -5.85 26.83
N LEU A 54 -16.75 -6.91 26.85
CA LEU A 54 -17.21 -8.27 27.18
C LEU A 54 -16.23 -8.92 28.15
N SER A 55 -16.71 -9.33 29.33
CA SER A 55 -15.91 -10.09 30.28
C SER A 55 -15.75 -11.55 29.83
N ILE A 56 -14.51 -12.03 29.88
CA ILE A 56 -14.12 -13.43 29.62
C ILE A 56 -13.37 -14.02 30.83
N GLY A 57 -13.87 -13.79 31.99
CA GLY A 57 -13.27 -14.24 33.25
C GLY A 57 -12.27 -13.23 33.81
N LYS A 58 -10.97 -13.55 33.78
CA LYS A 58 -9.91 -12.67 34.32
C LYS A 58 -9.58 -11.49 33.40
N ASN A 59 -10.01 -11.52 32.14
CA ASN A 59 -9.75 -10.50 31.16
C ASN A 59 -11.06 -9.92 30.61
N ARG A 60 -10.97 -8.72 30.02
CA ARG A 60 -12.02 -8.07 29.25
C ARG A 60 -11.61 -8.00 27.79
N LEU A 61 -12.59 -8.08 26.91
CA LEU A 61 -12.45 -7.68 25.51
C LEU A 61 -13.08 -6.30 25.37
N GLN A 62 -12.36 -5.37 24.80
CA GLN A 62 -12.86 -4.06 24.41
C GLN A 62 -12.86 -3.94 22.89
N PHE A 63 -13.96 -3.43 22.32
CA PHE A 63 -14.19 -3.42 20.89
C PHE A 63 -14.09 -2.01 20.31
N PHE A 64 -13.32 -1.86 19.21
CA PHE A 64 -13.18 -0.62 18.47
C PHE A 64 -13.66 -0.87 17.04
N LEU A 65 -14.78 -0.28 16.66
CA LEU A 65 -15.25 -0.35 15.28
C LEU A 65 -14.34 0.50 14.38
N THR A 66 -13.81 -0.13 13.35
CA THR A 66 -12.90 0.48 12.37
C THR A 66 -13.43 0.28 10.94
N PRO A 67 -14.65 0.79 10.64
CA PRO A 67 -15.30 0.53 9.36
C PRO A 67 -14.44 1.01 8.20
N MET A 68 -14.44 0.23 7.12
CA MET A 68 -13.64 0.44 5.92
C MET A 68 -12.11 0.31 6.13
N VAL A 69 -11.69 -0.38 7.18
CA VAL A 69 -10.30 -0.81 7.34
C VAL A 69 -10.23 -2.36 7.32
N HIS A 70 -10.57 -3.11 6.19
CA HIS A 70 -10.90 -2.43 4.92
C HIS A 70 -12.37 -2.65 4.49
N TRP A 71 -13.18 -3.41 5.20
CA TRP A 71 -14.62 -3.62 4.95
C TRP A 71 -15.49 -2.85 5.96
N PRO A 72 -16.81 -2.69 5.67
CA PRO A 72 -17.68 -1.84 6.48
C PRO A 72 -17.95 -2.38 7.90
N GLU A 73 -17.76 -3.68 8.14
CA GLU A 73 -18.00 -4.34 9.43
C GLU A 73 -16.73 -4.48 10.27
N THR A 74 -15.55 -4.14 9.75
CA THR A 74 -14.30 -4.36 10.48
C THR A 74 -14.28 -3.71 11.85
N MET A 75 -13.72 -4.44 12.80
CA MET A 75 -13.45 -3.96 14.14
C MET A 75 -12.13 -4.53 14.66
N MET A 76 -11.59 -3.93 15.71
CA MET A 76 -10.44 -4.42 16.44
C MET A 76 -10.85 -4.80 17.84
N THR A 77 -10.25 -5.87 18.38
CA THR A 77 -10.49 -6.33 19.74
C THR A 77 -9.24 -6.13 20.59
N TYR A 78 -9.38 -5.42 21.69
CA TYR A 78 -8.30 -5.14 22.64
C TYR A 78 -8.49 -5.83 23.96
N ILE A 79 -7.42 -6.35 24.56
CA ILE A 79 -7.39 -6.93 25.91
C ILE A 79 -6.61 -6.00 26.83
N PRO A 80 -7.27 -5.12 27.63
CA PRO A 80 -6.59 -4.12 28.44
C PRO A 80 -5.61 -4.72 29.46
N GLU A 81 -5.97 -5.84 30.09
CA GLU A 81 -5.14 -6.51 31.09
C GLU A 81 -3.84 -7.10 30.52
N LYS A 82 -3.80 -7.30 29.18
CA LYS A 82 -2.64 -7.83 28.47
C LYS A 82 -1.98 -6.79 27.57
N LYS A 83 -2.68 -5.67 27.30
CA LYS A 83 -2.26 -4.65 26.33
C LYS A 83 -2.04 -5.23 24.94
N VAL A 84 -2.89 -6.18 24.53
CA VAL A 84 -2.84 -6.88 23.25
C VAL A 84 -4.01 -6.45 22.38
N ILE A 85 -3.75 -6.07 21.14
CA ILE A 85 -4.78 -5.76 20.16
C ILE A 85 -4.78 -6.80 19.02
N PHE A 86 -5.97 -7.32 18.71
CA PHE A 86 -6.25 -8.11 17.52
C PHE A 86 -6.81 -7.17 16.47
N SER A 87 -6.00 -6.83 15.50
CA SER A 87 -6.25 -5.72 14.56
C SER A 87 -7.00 -6.13 13.29
N GLY A 88 -7.31 -7.41 13.13
CA GLY A 88 -7.76 -7.92 11.84
C GLY A 88 -6.66 -7.69 10.78
N ASP A 89 -7.03 -7.22 9.62
CA ASP A 89 -6.13 -6.98 8.50
C ASP A 89 -5.23 -5.74 8.67
N ALA A 90 -5.62 -4.83 9.54
CA ALA A 90 -4.78 -3.68 9.81
C ALA A 90 -3.41 -4.11 10.36
N PHE A 91 -2.36 -3.43 9.91
CA PHE A 91 -0.95 -3.72 10.23
C PHE A 91 -0.45 -5.05 9.65
N GLY A 92 -1.19 -5.65 8.72
CA GLY A 92 -0.83 -6.87 8.04
C GLY A 92 0.27 -6.70 6.99
N ALA A 93 0.85 -7.81 6.61
CA ALA A 93 1.86 -7.91 5.55
C ALA A 93 1.59 -9.12 4.65
N PHE A 94 1.97 -9.03 3.39
CA PHE A 94 2.11 -10.21 2.55
C PHE A 94 3.39 -10.98 2.91
N GLY A 95 3.59 -12.11 2.26
CA GLY A 95 4.76 -12.95 2.42
C GLY A 95 4.56 -14.09 3.41
N THR A 96 5.44 -15.06 3.32
CA THR A 96 5.44 -16.26 4.16
C THR A 96 6.25 -15.99 5.44
N LEU A 97 5.74 -16.44 6.58
CA LEU A 97 6.49 -16.42 7.83
C LEU A 97 7.49 -17.59 7.85
N ASP A 98 8.77 -17.26 7.81
CA ASP A 98 9.86 -18.24 7.74
C ASP A 98 10.16 -18.86 9.13
N GLY A 99 9.26 -19.71 9.62
CA GLY A 99 9.46 -20.49 10.84
C GLY A 99 9.18 -19.76 12.16
N GLY A 100 8.94 -18.46 12.13
CA GLY A 100 8.57 -17.65 13.31
C GLY A 100 7.30 -16.85 13.07
N VAL A 101 6.54 -16.58 14.14
CA VAL A 101 5.33 -15.76 14.10
C VAL A 101 5.57 -14.39 14.73
N LEU A 102 6.42 -14.34 15.73
CA LEU A 102 6.75 -13.09 16.45
C LEU A 102 7.85 -12.32 15.71
N ASP A 103 7.80 -11.01 15.78
CA ASP A 103 8.82 -10.11 15.24
C ASP A 103 10.23 -10.32 15.85
N THR A 104 10.32 -10.96 17.01
CA THR A 104 11.57 -11.40 17.63
C THR A 104 12.16 -12.69 17.04
N GLN A 105 11.40 -13.39 16.22
CA GLN A 105 11.77 -14.69 15.63
C GLN A 105 12.11 -14.59 14.14
N ILE A 106 11.89 -13.42 13.53
CA ILE A 106 12.05 -13.15 12.11
C ILE A 106 12.98 -11.95 11.91
N LEU A 107 13.18 -11.54 10.66
CA LEU A 107 13.83 -10.26 10.28
C LEU A 107 12.75 -9.25 9.90
N PRO A 108 12.33 -8.34 10.80
CA PRO A 108 11.21 -7.41 10.58
C PRO A 108 11.37 -6.55 9.32
N GLU A 109 12.62 -6.21 8.96
CA GLU A 109 12.94 -5.38 7.80
C GLU A 109 12.45 -5.98 6.48
N ARG A 110 12.40 -7.32 6.39
CA ARG A 110 11.89 -8.02 5.20
C ARG A 110 10.40 -7.78 4.97
N TYR A 111 9.67 -7.50 6.04
CA TYR A 111 8.22 -7.31 5.97
C TYR A 111 7.82 -5.86 5.70
N ARG A 112 8.73 -4.89 5.81
CA ARG A 112 8.40 -3.48 5.57
C ARG A 112 7.84 -3.23 4.16
N ASP A 113 8.49 -3.72 3.13
CA ASP A 113 8.01 -3.59 1.75
C ASP A 113 6.74 -4.44 1.50
N GLU A 114 6.63 -5.59 2.15
CA GLU A 114 5.44 -6.43 2.11
C GLU A 114 4.25 -5.80 2.82
N MET A 115 4.45 -5.04 3.89
CA MET A 115 3.41 -4.23 4.53
C MET A 115 2.93 -3.09 3.63
N ILE A 116 3.87 -2.38 2.96
CA ILE A 116 3.50 -1.34 1.98
C ILE A 116 2.72 -1.98 0.83
N ARG A 117 3.16 -3.15 0.35
CA ARG A 117 2.46 -3.91 -0.68
C ARG A 117 1.07 -4.33 -0.22
N TYR A 118 0.93 -4.85 0.99
CA TYR A 118 -0.36 -5.20 1.59
C TYR A 118 -1.26 -3.97 1.68
N TYR A 119 -0.78 -2.89 2.29
CA TYR A 119 -1.53 -1.65 2.43
C TYR A 119 -2.01 -1.11 1.08
N SER A 120 -1.12 -0.98 0.10
CA SER A 120 -1.44 -0.40 -1.21
C SER A 120 -2.47 -1.23 -2.01
N ASN A 121 -2.49 -2.55 -1.82
CA ASN A 121 -3.39 -3.44 -2.54
C ASN A 121 -4.74 -3.62 -1.82
N ILE A 122 -4.76 -3.68 -0.50
CA ILE A 122 -5.92 -4.04 0.33
C ILE A 122 -6.58 -2.79 0.94
N VAL A 123 -5.81 -1.91 1.56
CA VAL A 123 -6.31 -0.78 2.36
C VAL A 123 -6.26 0.56 1.60
N GLY A 124 -5.38 0.68 0.60
CA GLY A 124 -4.91 1.95 0.00
C GLY A 124 -5.96 3.01 -0.33
N LYS A 125 -7.20 2.62 -0.68
CA LYS A 125 -8.33 3.53 -0.92
C LYS A 125 -8.79 4.27 0.36
N PHE A 126 -8.60 3.67 1.53
CA PHE A 126 -9.28 4.02 2.77
C PHE A 126 -8.40 4.82 3.74
N GLY A 127 -7.60 5.75 3.25
CA GLY A 127 -6.71 6.58 4.09
C GLY A 127 -7.44 7.31 5.23
N SER A 128 -8.58 7.95 4.97
CA SER A 128 -9.36 8.65 6.02
C SER A 128 -9.94 7.71 7.07
N PRO A 129 -10.54 6.54 6.73
CA PRO A 129 -10.88 5.51 7.71
C PRO A 129 -9.72 5.04 8.57
N VAL A 130 -8.54 4.82 7.98
CA VAL A 130 -7.33 4.45 8.73
C VAL A 130 -6.94 5.55 9.72
N GLN A 131 -6.93 6.82 9.32
CA GLN A 131 -6.66 7.95 10.25
C GLN A 131 -7.66 7.98 11.42
N THR A 132 -8.94 7.70 11.15
CA THR A 132 -9.96 7.62 12.20
C THR A 132 -9.69 6.45 13.15
N ALA A 133 -9.31 5.27 12.63
CA ALA A 133 -8.94 4.12 13.43
C ALA A 133 -7.72 4.41 14.30
N LEU A 134 -6.64 4.96 13.74
CA LEU A 134 -5.42 5.33 14.48
C LEU A 134 -5.72 6.32 15.60
N LYS A 135 -6.60 7.31 15.37
CA LYS A 135 -7.04 8.25 16.39
C LYS A 135 -7.77 7.57 17.55
N LYS A 136 -8.63 6.57 17.26
CA LYS A 136 -9.31 5.80 18.33
C LYS A 136 -8.32 5.03 19.19
N LEU A 137 -7.25 4.51 18.60
CA LEU A 137 -6.26 3.68 19.29
C LEU A 137 -5.18 4.49 20.00
N SER A 138 -5.06 5.79 19.76
CA SER A 138 -3.94 6.62 20.21
C SER A 138 -3.78 6.74 21.73
N GLY A 139 -4.84 6.42 22.50
CA GLY A 139 -4.81 6.42 23.97
C GLY A 139 -4.53 5.04 24.58
N LEU A 140 -4.32 4.01 23.79
CA LEU A 140 -4.11 2.66 24.29
C LEU A 140 -2.62 2.38 24.47
N GLU A 141 -2.29 1.70 25.57
CA GLU A 141 -0.99 1.07 25.74
C GLU A 141 -1.00 -0.28 25.02
N ILE A 142 -0.15 -0.45 24.01
CA ILE A 142 -0.11 -1.66 23.19
C ILE A 142 1.25 -2.34 23.34
N ASN A 143 1.24 -3.58 23.85
CA ASN A 143 2.42 -4.44 23.96
C ASN A 143 2.50 -5.49 22.86
N ALA A 144 1.39 -5.76 22.16
CA ALA A 144 1.38 -6.63 21.01
C ALA A 144 0.26 -6.25 20.03
N ILE A 145 0.59 -6.27 18.73
CA ILE A 145 -0.36 -6.18 17.63
C ILE A 145 -0.43 -7.55 16.96
N CYS A 146 -1.61 -8.19 17.02
CA CYS A 146 -1.89 -9.45 16.37
C CYS A 146 -2.73 -9.19 15.11
N SER A 147 -2.08 -9.02 13.96
CA SER A 147 -2.74 -8.94 12.67
C SER A 147 -3.05 -10.35 12.14
N THR A 148 -4.02 -10.47 11.24
CA THR A 148 -4.39 -11.75 10.63
C THR A 148 -3.40 -12.18 9.54
N HIS A 149 -2.68 -11.24 8.96
CA HIS A 149 -1.66 -11.46 7.93
C HIS A 149 -0.31 -10.93 8.38
N GLY A 150 0.76 -11.69 8.13
CA GLY A 150 2.11 -11.30 8.49
C GLY A 150 2.48 -11.53 9.96
N PRO A 151 3.51 -10.86 10.47
CA PRO A 151 4.03 -11.08 11.81
C PRO A 151 3.14 -10.53 12.93
N VAL A 152 3.27 -11.11 14.11
CA VAL A 152 2.80 -10.49 15.37
C VAL A 152 3.90 -9.56 15.88
N TRP A 153 3.56 -8.30 16.08
CA TRP A 153 4.48 -7.25 16.51
C TRP A 153 4.48 -7.15 18.04
N THR A 154 5.62 -7.34 18.68
CA THR A 154 5.76 -7.37 20.14
C THR A 154 6.90 -6.49 20.66
N VAL A 155 7.85 -6.14 19.81
CA VAL A 155 8.94 -5.22 20.15
C VAL A 155 8.42 -3.78 20.05
N PRO A 156 8.57 -2.94 21.10
CA PRO A 156 8.03 -1.59 21.13
C PRO A 156 8.44 -0.72 19.93
N GLU A 157 9.69 -0.83 19.49
CA GLU A 157 10.21 -0.09 18.35
C GLU A 157 9.52 -0.52 17.04
N ASN A 158 9.30 -1.83 16.86
CA ASN A 158 8.60 -2.36 15.70
C ASN A 158 7.13 -1.96 15.70
N ILE A 159 6.46 -1.98 16.87
CA ILE A 159 5.08 -1.51 17.01
C ILE A 159 4.97 -0.03 16.61
N ALA A 160 5.89 0.80 17.09
CA ALA A 160 5.93 2.22 16.74
C ALA A 160 6.15 2.44 15.24
N ASP A 161 7.06 1.69 14.63
CA ASP A 161 7.36 1.76 13.19
C ASP A 161 6.16 1.34 12.34
N VAL A 162 5.48 0.27 12.71
CA VAL A 162 4.29 -0.25 12.02
C VAL A 162 3.13 0.74 12.06
N VAL A 163 2.86 1.32 13.24
CA VAL A 163 1.82 2.35 13.42
C VAL A 163 2.17 3.61 12.63
N ASN A 164 3.42 4.06 12.67
CA ASN A 164 3.90 5.22 11.92
C ASN A 164 3.83 4.97 10.40
N LEU A 165 4.14 3.76 9.94
CA LEU A 165 4.01 3.41 8.53
C LEU A 165 2.56 3.52 8.05
N TYR A 166 1.59 2.99 8.81
CA TYR A 166 0.17 3.11 8.49
C TYR A 166 -0.31 4.56 8.51
N ASP A 167 0.15 5.37 9.48
CA ASP A 167 -0.15 6.79 9.57
C ASP A 167 0.35 7.54 8.31
N ARG A 168 1.58 7.33 7.89
CA ARG A 168 2.16 7.94 6.69
C ARG A 168 1.43 7.51 5.41
N LEU A 169 1.23 6.20 5.21
CA LEU A 169 0.58 5.66 4.01
C LEU A 169 -0.85 6.16 3.88
N SER A 170 -1.59 6.29 4.99
CA SER A 170 -2.97 6.78 5.00
C SER A 170 -3.10 8.27 4.73
N ARG A 171 -2.04 9.04 4.94
CA ARG A 171 -1.93 10.44 4.47
C ARG A 171 -1.38 10.58 3.07
N TYR A 172 -1.05 9.46 2.42
CA TYR A 172 -0.36 9.41 1.12
C TYR A 172 1.02 10.07 1.15
N ASP A 173 1.66 10.12 2.33
CA ASP A 173 3.06 10.53 2.46
C ASP A 173 3.97 9.47 1.84
N ALA A 174 5.01 9.92 1.15
CA ALA A 174 5.89 9.05 0.40
C ALA A 174 7.36 9.46 0.55
N ASP A 175 8.24 8.48 0.41
CA ASP A 175 9.68 8.70 0.46
C ASP A 175 10.19 9.39 -0.82
N SER A 176 11.31 10.09 -0.73
CA SER A 176 11.99 10.62 -1.90
C SER A 176 12.50 9.47 -2.77
N GLY A 177 11.93 9.32 -3.96
CA GLY A 177 12.26 8.30 -4.93
C GLY A 177 11.36 8.40 -6.15
N LEU A 178 11.71 7.68 -7.20
CA LEU A 178 11.06 7.71 -8.51
C LEU A 178 10.62 6.32 -8.92
N VAL A 179 9.37 6.19 -9.32
CA VAL A 179 8.84 5.03 -10.03
C VAL A 179 8.64 5.40 -11.49
N ILE A 180 9.16 4.59 -12.40
CA ILE A 180 8.89 4.69 -13.84
C ILE A 180 8.19 3.41 -14.27
N ALA A 181 6.89 3.50 -14.58
CA ALA A 181 6.10 2.38 -15.05
C ALA A 181 5.78 2.56 -16.55
N TYR A 182 6.12 1.58 -17.37
CA TYR A 182 5.96 1.71 -18.82
C TYR A 182 5.52 0.43 -19.51
N GLY A 183 4.76 0.58 -20.59
CA GLY A 183 4.55 -0.45 -21.59
C GLY A 183 5.50 -0.26 -22.76
N SER A 184 6.01 -1.32 -23.34
CA SER A 184 6.84 -1.27 -24.55
C SER A 184 6.60 -2.52 -25.40
N MET A 185 6.47 -2.34 -26.73
CA MET A 185 6.32 -3.44 -27.67
C MET A 185 7.63 -3.76 -28.41
N TYR A 186 8.34 -2.73 -28.84
CA TYR A 186 9.53 -2.86 -29.70
C TYR A 186 10.80 -2.23 -29.11
N GLY A 187 10.75 -1.82 -27.83
CA GLY A 187 11.89 -1.19 -27.14
C GLY A 187 11.86 0.34 -27.12
N ASN A 188 11.21 1.02 -28.06
CA ASN A 188 11.27 2.49 -28.17
C ASN A 188 10.76 3.23 -26.92
N THR A 189 9.64 2.80 -26.35
CA THR A 189 9.13 3.39 -25.09
C THR A 189 10.03 3.06 -23.90
N GLU A 190 10.65 1.89 -23.90
CA GLU A 190 11.64 1.45 -22.90
C GLU A 190 12.90 2.34 -22.95
N GLU A 191 13.40 2.65 -24.13
CA GLU A 191 14.55 3.55 -24.33
C GLU A 191 14.30 4.95 -23.71
N LEU A 192 13.09 5.52 -23.90
CA LEU A 192 12.69 6.77 -23.22
C LEU A 192 12.73 6.64 -21.69
N ALA A 193 12.19 5.54 -21.17
CA ALA A 193 12.20 5.28 -19.73
C ALA A 193 13.63 5.21 -19.16
N GLU A 194 14.54 4.55 -19.86
CA GLU A 194 15.96 4.41 -19.48
C GLU A 194 16.70 5.75 -19.51
N ILE A 195 16.46 6.60 -20.50
CA ILE A 195 17.02 7.93 -20.60
C ILE A 195 16.58 8.79 -19.41
N ILE A 196 15.27 8.80 -19.11
CA ILE A 196 14.70 9.54 -17.99
C ILE A 196 15.28 9.05 -16.66
N ALA A 197 15.34 7.73 -16.44
CA ALA A 197 15.90 7.12 -15.24
C ALA A 197 17.39 7.49 -15.06
N SER A 198 18.18 7.34 -16.12
CA SER A 198 19.61 7.64 -16.11
C SER A 198 19.88 9.11 -15.78
N GLU A 199 19.09 10.02 -16.35
CA GLU A 199 19.25 11.45 -16.08
C GLU A 199 18.79 11.81 -14.66
N ALA A 200 17.71 11.24 -14.16
CA ALA A 200 17.29 11.42 -12.77
C ALA A 200 18.36 10.92 -11.78
N ALA A 201 18.99 9.77 -12.07
CA ALA A 201 20.08 9.23 -11.26
C ALA A 201 21.31 10.16 -11.26
N ARG A 202 21.71 10.68 -12.43
CA ARG A 202 22.82 11.65 -12.56
C ARG A 202 22.58 12.92 -11.75
N ASN A 203 21.32 13.32 -11.59
CA ASN A 203 20.89 14.48 -10.82
C ASN A 203 20.52 14.16 -9.36
N GLY A 204 20.97 13.02 -8.83
CA GLY A 204 20.99 12.72 -7.39
C GLY A 204 19.80 11.96 -6.84
N VAL A 205 18.87 11.46 -7.66
CA VAL A 205 17.81 10.55 -7.19
C VAL A 205 18.45 9.19 -6.88
N LYS A 206 18.39 8.79 -5.61
CA LYS A 206 19.04 7.54 -5.12
C LYS A 206 18.17 6.32 -5.25
N SER A 207 16.84 6.49 -5.21
CA SER A 207 15.88 5.40 -5.27
C SER A 207 15.06 5.53 -6.56
N ILE A 208 15.37 4.70 -7.54
CA ILE A 208 14.65 4.64 -8.82
C ILE A 208 14.24 3.19 -9.06
N VAL A 209 12.96 2.98 -9.30
CA VAL A 209 12.40 1.67 -9.63
C VAL A 209 11.75 1.76 -11.01
N MET A 210 12.13 0.85 -11.89
CA MET A 210 11.57 0.76 -13.24
C MET A 210 10.72 -0.50 -13.38
N HIS A 211 9.51 -0.34 -13.87
CA HIS A 211 8.56 -1.42 -14.11
C HIS A 211 8.12 -1.46 -15.56
N ASN A 212 8.50 -2.51 -16.26
CA ASN A 212 7.80 -2.89 -17.48
C ASN A 212 6.50 -3.60 -17.08
N VAL A 213 5.35 -2.98 -17.35
CA VAL A 213 4.02 -3.48 -16.92
C VAL A 213 3.67 -4.86 -17.48
N SER A 214 4.38 -5.33 -18.53
CA SER A 214 4.20 -6.68 -19.06
C SER A 214 5.00 -7.75 -18.31
N LYS A 215 5.96 -7.35 -17.48
CA LYS A 215 6.89 -8.22 -16.75
C LYS A 215 6.75 -8.13 -15.23
N SER A 216 6.40 -6.94 -14.74
CA SER A 216 6.24 -6.69 -13.30
C SER A 216 4.82 -7.01 -12.83
N SER A 217 4.71 -7.55 -11.61
CA SER A 217 3.41 -7.69 -10.96
C SER A 217 2.80 -6.33 -10.68
N GLN A 218 1.52 -6.14 -11.00
CA GLN A 218 0.79 -4.91 -10.67
C GLN A 218 0.81 -4.62 -9.16
N SER A 219 0.79 -5.66 -8.34
CA SER A 219 0.88 -5.56 -6.88
C SER A 219 2.18 -4.89 -6.42
N ASP A 220 3.30 -5.21 -7.07
CA ASP A 220 4.60 -4.59 -6.78
C ASP A 220 4.67 -3.15 -7.29
N ILE A 221 4.10 -2.88 -8.47
CA ILE A 221 4.03 -1.50 -8.99
C ILE A 221 3.25 -0.61 -8.02
N LEU A 222 2.10 -1.08 -7.52
CA LEU A 222 1.30 -0.36 -6.53
C LEU A 222 2.06 -0.11 -5.24
N ARG A 223 2.82 -1.10 -4.72
CA ARG A 223 3.71 -0.92 -3.57
C ARG A 223 4.64 0.26 -3.77
N ASP A 224 5.36 0.27 -4.90
CA ASP A 224 6.38 1.27 -5.14
C ASP A 224 5.80 2.66 -5.41
N VAL A 225 4.64 2.75 -6.06
CA VAL A 225 3.92 4.01 -6.24
C VAL A 225 3.37 4.57 -4.93
N PHE A 226 3.01 3.74 -3.96
CA PHE A 226 2.67 4.19 -2.60
C PHE A 226 3.93 4.60 -1.82
N LYS A 227 5.04 3.91 -2.01
CA LYS A 227 6.30 4.13 -1.32
C LYS A 227 7.00 5.43 -1.74
N TYR A 228 6.98 5.78 -3.04
CA TYR A 228 7.79 6.85 -3.61
C TYR A 228 6.97 8.03 -4.13
N LYS A 229 7.55 9.23 -4.03
CA LYS A 229 6.91 10.52 -4.33
C LYS A 229 6.82 10.82 -5.83
N GLY A 230 7.82 10.42 -6.60
CA GLY A 230 7.86 10.61 -8.05
C GLY A 230 7.24 9.44 -8.80
N LEU A 231 6.36 9.74 -9.75
CA LEU A 231 5.74 8.76 -10.65
C LEU A 231 5.84 9.24 -12.09
N ILE A 232 6.42 8.42 -12.96
CA ILE A 232 6.43 8.65 -14.41
C ILE A 232 5.79 7.45 -15.09
N ILE A 233 4.81 7.69 -15.97
CA ILE A 233 4.13 6.62 -16.72
C ILE A 233 4.40 6.78 -18.21
N GLY A 234 4.82 5.69 -18.85
CA GLY A 234 5.08 5.62 -20.28
C GLY A 234 4.21 4.60 -21.02
N SER A 235 3.72 4.96 -22.21
CA SER A 235 2.90 4.06 -23.01
C SER A 235 3.10 4.29 -24.51
N PRO A 236 3.20 3.23 -25.33
CA PRO A 236 2.91 3.39 -26.74
C PRO A 236 1.41 3.59 -26.95
N THR A 237 1.03 4.30 -28.00
CA THR A 237 -0.36 4.33 -28.45
C THR A 237 -0.73 2.96 -29.04
N TYR A 238 -1.76 2.34 -28.49
CA TYR A 238 -2.27 1.02 -28.88
C TYR A 238 -3.78 1.11 -29.18
N ASN A 239 -4.19 0.87 -30.42
CA ASN A 239 -5.60 0.97 -30.84
C ASN A 239 -6.30 2.26 -30.39
N SER A 240 -5.64 3.40 -30.55
CA SER A 240 -6.11 4.72 -30.09
C SER A 240 -6.34 4.84 -28.57
N LYS A 241 -5.71 3.98 -27.78
CA LYS A 241 -5.73 3.95 -26.32
C LYS A 241 -4.32 3.81 -25.75
N LEU A 242 -4.21 3.64 -24.45
CA LEU A 242 -2.97 3.21 -23.80
C LEU A 242 -2.68 1.74 -24.10
N TYR A 243 -1.43 1.35 -23.91
CA TYR A 243 -1.04 -0.06 -23.90
C TYR A 243 -1.82 -0.80 -22.78
N PRO A 244 -2.37 -2.01 -23.04
CA PRO A 244 -3.31 -2.66 -22.11
C PRO A 244 -2.83 -2.77 -20.67
N GLY A 245 -1.56 -3.11 -20.44
CA GLY A 245 -0.99 -3.16 -19.08
C GLY A 245 -0.91 -1.80 -18.42
N VAL A 246 -0.68 -0.73 -19.18
CA VAL A 246 -0.68 0.64 -18.66
C VAL A 246 -2.10 1.11 -18.36
N GLU A 247 -3.08 0.78 -19.21
CA GLU A 247 -4.50 1.08 -18.99
C GLU A 247 -4.99 0.41 -17.69
N SER A 248 -4.61 -0.85 -17.46
CA SER A 248 -4.90 -1.58 -16.23
C SER A 248 -4.27 -0.92 -14.99
N LEU A 249 -3.00 -0.50 -15.10
CA LEU A 249 -2.31 0.20 -14.00
C LEU A 249 -2.98 1.54 -13.66
N VAL A 250 -3.28 2.35 -14.66
CA VAL A 250 -3.95 3.65 -14.50
C VAL A 250 -5.30 3.47 -13.81
N SER A 251 -6.11 2.48 -14.22
CA SER A 251 -7.37 2.14 -13.57
C SER A 251 -7.17 1.70 -12.12
N ALA A 252 -6.13 0.91 -11.85
CA ALA A 252 -5.84 0.45 -10.49
C ALA A 252 -5.41 1.60 -9.56
N LEU A 253 -4.67 2.58 -10.07
CA LEU A 253 -4.27 3.77 -9.31
C LEU A 253 -5.46 4.68 -9.02
N ASP A 254 -6.32 4.92 -10.02
CA ASP A 254 -7.54 5.72 -9.89
C ASP A 254 -8.46 5.15 -8.80
N ASN A 255 -8.68 3.84 -8.81
CA ASN A 255 -9.49 3.14 -7.80
C ASN A 255 -8.97 3.28 -6.36
N ARG A 256 -7.72 3.68 -6.16
CA ARG A 256 -7.09 3.86 -4.83
C ARG A 256 -7.07 5.29 -4.35
N PHE A 257 -7.59 6.24 -5.16
CA PHE A 257 -7.59 7.68 -4.84
C PHE A 257 -6.22 8.19 -4.37
N LEU A 258 -5.17 7.66 -4.98
CA LEU A 258 -3.79 8.04 -4.67
C LEU A 258 -3.63 9.57 -4.84
N LYS A 259 -2.90 10.19 -3.92
CA LYS A 259 -2.71 11.64 -3.90
C LYS A 259 -1.24 12.00 -3.75
N ASN A 260 -0.96 13.29 -3.92
CA ASN A 260 0.30 13.87 -3.48
C ASN A 260 1.52 13.25 -4.19
N ARG A 261 1.49 13.18 -5.54
CA ARG A 261 2.61 12.71 -6.35
C ARG A 261 3.09 13.79 -7.33
N PHE A 262 4.41 13.85 -7.53
CA PHE A 262 5.00 14.49 -8.71
C PHE A 262 4.82 13.54 -9.88
N PHE A 263 4.29 14.04 -10.98
CA PHE A 263 3.90 13.21 -12.10
C PHE A 263 4.51 13.68 -13.42
N GLY A 264 5.09 12.75 -14.14
CA GLY A 264 5.50 12.93 -15.53
C GLY A 264 4.92 11.83 -16.41
N TYR A 265 4.83 12.07 -17.71
CA TYR A 265 4.40 11.02 -18.62
C TYR A 265 5.01 11.18 -20.01
N PHE A 266 5.15 10.05 -20.66
CA PHE A 266 5.74 9.98 -21.99
C PHE A 266 5.04 8.93 -22.86
N GLY A 267 5.22 9.03 -24.16
CA GLY A 267 4.61 8.09 -25.07
C GLY A 267 5.34 7.94 -26.39
N SER A 268 4.98 6.87 -27.11
CA SER A 268 5.43 6.64 -28.47
C SER A 268 4.26 6.31 -29.40
N PHE A 269 4.40 6.67 -30.67
CA PHE A 269 3.40 6.36 -31.70
C PHE A 269 4.02 6.35 -33.09
N SER A 270 3.31 5.79 -34.09
CA SER A 270 3.75 5.83 -35.49
C SER A 270 2.99 6.85 -36.34
N TRP A 271 1.65 6.85 -36.31
CA TRP A 271 0.81 7.72 -37.15
C TRP A 271 -0.22 8.58 -36.39
N SER A 272 -0.59 8.21 -35.15
CA SER A 272 -1.54 8.97 -34.33
C SER A 272 -1.19 8.81 -32.85
N ASP A 273 -0.99 9.93 -32.14
CA ASP A 273 -0.80 9.95 -30.70
C ASP A 273 -2.14 10.10 -29.97
N THR A 274 -2.35 9.25 -28.98
CA THR A 274 -3.44 9.39 -28.00
C THR A 274 -2.96 9.28 -26.55
N THR A 275 -1.71 8.92 -26.36
CA THR A 275 -1.09 8.69 -25.03
C THR A 275 -1.10 9.97 -24.19
N ALA A 276 -0.68 11.09 -24.78
CA ALA A 276 -0.66 12.38 -24.08
C ALA A 276 -2.05 12.76 -23.55
N ARG A 277 -3.10 12.58 -24.35
CA ARG A 277 -4.48 12.86 -23.94
C ARG A 277 -4.94 11.97 -22.78
N HIS A 278 -4.68 10.66 -22.85
CA HIS A 278 -5.16 9.71 -21.83
C HIS A 278 -4.42 9.89 -20.49
N LEU A 279 -3.09 10.01 -20.52
CA LEU A 279 -2.29 10.21 -19.31
C LEU A 279 -2.45 11.61 -18.73
N GLY A 280 -2.68 12.64 -19.58
CA GLY A 280 -3.02 13.98 -19.12
C GLY A 280 -4.35 14.02 -18.39
N ALA A 281 -5.40 13.39 -18.94
CA ALA A 281 -6.71 13.29 -18.29
C ALA A 281 -6.63 12.50 -16.96
N PHE A 282 -5.82 11.44 -16.91
CA PHE A 282 -5.56 10.71 -15.68
C PHE A 282 -4.89 11.61 -14.62
N ALA A 283 -3.86 12.35 -14.99
CA ALA A 283 -3.14 13.24 -14.07
C ALA A 283 -4.07 14.32 -13.49
N GLU A 284 -4.94 14.90 -14.33
CA GLU A 284 -5.95 15.89 -13.94
C GLU A 284 -6.96 15.28 -12.94
N GLY A 285 -7.51 14.10 -13.26
CA GLY A 285 -8.46 13.38 -12.39
C GLY A 285 -7.87 13.06 -11.02
N MET A 286 -6.59 12.67 -10.99
CA MET A 286 -5.86 12.37 -9.75
C MET A 286 -5.34 13.62 -9.03
N GLN A 287 -5.44 14.80 -9.63
CA GLN A 287 -4.87 16.04 -9.10
C GLN A 287 -3.36 15.94 -8.79
N PHE A 288 -2.62 15.23 -9.64
CA PHE A 288 -1.17 15.12 -9.52
C PHE A 288 -0.48 16.39 -9.96
N GLU A 289 0.66 16.69 -9.36
CA GLU A 289 1.52 17.80 -9.80
C GLU A 289 2.31 17.35 -11.03
N VAL A 290 1.85 17.74 -12.23
CA VAL A 290 2.54 17.49 -13.49
C VAL A 290 3.78 18.36 -13.57
N ILE A 291 4.94 17.74 -13.75
CA ILE A 291 6.25 18.41 -13.62
C ILE A 291 6.78 19.05 -14.91
N THR A 292 6.41 18.51 -16.06
CA THR A 292 6.81 18.98 -17.40
C THR A 292 5.75 18.70 -18.43
N GLU A 293 5.89 19.33 -19.60
CA GLU A 293 5.15 18.86 -20.79
C GLU A 293 5.49 17.39 -21.08
N PRO A 294 4.54 16.62 -21.65
CA PRO A 294 4.76 15.23 -21.98
C PRO A 294 5.84 15.04 -23.05
N VAL A 295 6.60 13.97 -22.92
CA VAL A 295 7.59 13.58 -23.95
C VAL A 295 6.94 12.61 -24.91
N ILE A 296 6.67 13.05 -26.13
CA ILE A 296 5.99 12.25 -27.15
C ILE A 296 6.92 11.98 -28.33
N MET A 297 7.22 10.69 -28.56
CA MET A 297 8.12 10.22 -29.61
C MET A 297 7.33 9.69 -30.79
N LYS A 298 7.53 10.29 -31.96
CA LYS A 298 7.01 9.77 -33.20
C LYS A 298 8.04 8.83 -33.84
N GLN A 299 7.71 7.54 -33.94
CA GLN A 299 8.53 6.49 -34.55
C GLN A 299 9.86 6.25 -33.83
N GLY A 300 10.95 6.93 -34.20
CA GLY A 300 12.28 6.72 -33.63
C GLY A 300 12.77 7.86 -32.76
N MET A 301 13.83 7.60 -32.00
CA MET A 301 14.50 8.60 -31.16
C MET A 301 15.18 9.66 -32.03
N LEU A 302 14.79 10.92 -31.81
CA LEU A 302 15.43 12.09 -32.39
C LEU A 302 16.07 12.91 -31.28
N SER A 303 17.07 13.72 -31.60
CA SER A 303 17.84 14.48 -30.61
C SER A 303 17.00 15.43 -29.75
N ASP A 304 15.95 16.02 -30.30
CA ASP A 304 15.03 16.89 -29.55
C ASP A 304 14.13 16.10 -28.58
N VAL A 305 13.75 14.87 -28.95
CA VAL A 305 12.99 13.97 -28.07
C VAL A 305 13.85 13.46 -26.93
N GLU A 306 15.11 13.09 -27.25
CA GLU A 306 16.08 12.67 -26.23
C GLU A 306 16.32 13.79 -25.20
N GLU A 307 16.50 15.03 -25.65
CA GLU A 307 16.73 16.17 -24.75
C GLU A 307 15.51 16.46 -23.86
N LYS A 308 14.29 16.34 -24.39
CA LYS A 308 13.05 16.44 -23.57
C LYS A 308 12.95 15.33 -22.52
N ALA A 309 13.36 14.10 -22.87
CA ALA A 309 13.41 13.00 -21.93
C ALA A 309 14.41 13.25 -20.79
N ARG A 310 15.61 13.75 -21.13
CA ARG A 310 16.61 14.18 -20.16
C ARG A 310 16.08 15.32 -19.26
N GLU A 311 15.42 16.31 -19.85
CA GLU A 311 14.83 17.42 -19.09
C GLU A 311 13.77 16.92 -18.09
N MET A 312 12.90 15.99 -18.47
CA MET A 312 11.96 15.36 -17.54
C MET A 312 12.67 14.68 -16.36
N GLY A 313 13.76 13.97 -16.63
CA GLY A 313 14.60 13.35 -15.59
C GLY A 313 15.22 14.39 -14.64
N ARG A 314 15.76 15.50 -15.17
CA ARG A 314 16.33 16.60 -14.37
C ARG A 314 15.29 17.29 -13.50
N VAL A 315 14.14 17.64 -14.07
CA VAL A 315 13.07 18.33 -13.33
C VAL A 315 12.50 17.42 -12.24
N MET A 316 12.29 16.14 -12.51
CA MET A 316 11.86 15.17 -11.50
C MET A 316 12.90 15.08 -10.37
N ALA A 317 14.18 14.96 -10.70
CA ALA A 317 15.24 14.92 -9.71
C ALA A 317 15.26 16.18 -8.84
N HIS A 318 15.16 17.37 -9.45
CA HIS A 318 15.07 18.63 -8.72
C HIS A 318 13.87 18.66 -7.74
N LYS A 319 12.67 18.24 -8.19
CA LYS A 319 11.47 18.16 -7.33
C LYS A 319 11.68 17.20 -6.15
N LEU A 320 12.32 16.06 -6.37
CA LEU A 320 12.54 15.04 -5.34
C LEU A 320 13.66 15.42 -4.35
N THR A 321 14.65 16.18 -4.77
CA THR A 321 15.82 16.56 -3.95
C THR A 321 15.67 17.91 -3.26
N SER A 322 14.94 18.87 -3.86
CA SER A 322 14.77 20.23 -3.31
C SER A 322 13.73 20.32 -2.21
N GLY A 323 12.80 19.37 -2.12
CA GLY A 323 11.77 19.29 -1.07
C GLY A 323 12.17 18.42 0.12
N ALA A 324 13.34 17.82 0.07
CA ALA A 324 13.86 16.98 1.14
C ALA A 324 14.46 17.85 2.25
N GLY A 325 13.63 18.34 3.15
CA GLY A 325 14.05 18.43 4.53
C GLY A 325 14.46 17.01 4.91
N VAL A 326 15.78 16.79 4.92
CA VAL A 326 16.42 15.50 5.17
C VAL A 326 15.94 14.97 6.50
N VAL A 327 15.02 14.01 6.51
CA VAL A 327 14.97 13.05 7.60
C VAL A 327 15.91 11.93 7.19
N PRO A 328 17.12 11.85 7.76
CA PRO A 328 18.02 10.74 7.48
C PRO A 328 17.35 9.47 8.02
N THR A 329 17.10 8.51 7.16
CA THR A 329 16.92 7.13 7.60
C THR A 329 18.28 6.69 8.12
N ILE A 330 18.51 6.87 9.41
CA ILE A 330 19.72 6.37 10.09
C ILE A 330 19.53 4.85 10.18
N TYR A 331 20.12 4.12 9.25
CA TYR A 331 20.43 2.71 9.51
C TYR A 331 21.58 2.69 10.51
N PRO A 332 21.46 2.02 11.67
CA PRO A 332 22.59 1.83 12.54
C PRO A 332 23.61 0.95 11.82
N THR A 333 24.67 1.56 11.33
CA THR A 333 25.89 0.85 10.96
C THR A 333 26.42 0.17 12.22
N GLN A 334 26.28 -1.15 12.31
CA GLN A 334 26.98 -1.92 13.34
C GLN A 334 28.49 -1.69 13.13
N ALA A 335 29.07 -0.95 14.07
CA ALA A 335 30.52 -0.87 14.20
C ALA A 335 31.02 -2.27 14.53
N ILE A 336 31.73 -2.87 13.58
CA ILE A 336 32.53 -4.08 13.83
C ILE A 336 33.64 -3.66 14.77
N ASN A 337 33.43 -3.87 16.05
CA ASN A 337 34.49 -3.78 17.05
C ASN A 337 35.35 -5.06 16.96
N ASN A 338 36.38 -5.01 16.13
CA ASN A 338 37.56 -5.86 16.30
C ASN A 338 38.27 -5.42 17.60
N LYS A 339 38.12 -6.16 18.66
CA LYS A 339 39.12 -6.19 19.74
C LYS A 339 39.56 -7.62 19.95
N LYS A 340 40.88 -7.76 19.87
CA LYS A 340 41.77 -8.85 20.09
C LYS A 340 41.39 -9.82 21.22
#